data_2d42018a6afd8473f7f1a8058fba8a40
#
_entry.id   2d42018a6afd8473f7f1a8058fba8a40
#
_cell.length_a   1.000
_cell.length_b   1.000
_cell.length_c   1.000
_cell.angle_alpha   90.00
_cell.angle_beta   90.00
_cell.angle_gamma   90.00
#
_symmetry.space_group_name_H-M   'P 1'
#
loop_
_entity.id
_entity.type
_entity.pdbx_description
1 polymer ?
#
loop_
_entity_poly.entity_id
_entity_poly.type
_entity_poly.pdbx_seq_one_letter_code
_entity_poly.pdbx_strand_id
1 'polypeptide(L)'
;MKLGKAVVKSRFVILILAVALMIPSALGMAFTRVNYDILSYLPDNLDTIKGQDYLLDDFGKGAFSFLIFENMDDKDVAATEEKIKEIDHVDTVLWYDDFADISIPKEMLPDKIYDAFNSGNATMMAVFFDTSTSADETMNAIEEIRSVAGKQCFVSGMSAMITDMKDMFEEQEKIGR
;
A
#
# COMPACT_ATOMS: atom_id res chain seq x y z
N MET A 1 53.80 -20.73 3.60
CA MET A 1 54.34 -19.45 4.08
C MET A 1 54.54 -18.35 3.00
N LYS A 2 54.31 -18.60 1.71
CA LYS A 2 54.47 -17.55 0.65
C LYS A 2 53.31 -16.58 0.56
N LEU A 3 52.06 -17.04 0.81
CA LEU A 3 50.82 -16.22 0.78
C LEU A 3 50.82 -15.11 1.83
N GLY A 4 51.18 -15.39 3.09
CA GLY A 4 51.21 -14.40 4.13
C GLY A 4 52.19 -13.23 3.88
N LYS A 5 53.37 -13.55 3.32
CA LYS A 5 54.35 -12.52 2.94
C LYS A 5 53.83 -11.63 1.78
N ALA A 6 53.11 -12.21 0.82
CA ALA A 6 52.49 -11.46 -0.27
C ALA A 6 51.40 -10.50 0.23
N VAL A 7 50.52 -10.95 1.13
CA VAL A 7 49.48 -10.12 1.74
C VAL A 7 50.07 -8.95 2.51
N VAL A 8 51.10 -9.19 3.34
CA VAL A 8 51.76 -8.11 4.10
C VAL A 8 52.45 -7.10 3.17
N LYS A 9 53.06 -7.57 2.06
CA LYS A 9 53.70 -6.69 1.07
C LYS A 9 52.66 -5.83 0.33
N SER A 10 51.45 -6.38 0.08
CA SER A 10 50.39 -5.71 -0.66
C SER A 10 49.37 -4.97 0.25
N ARG A 11 49.67 -4.81 1.52
CA ARG A 11 48.73 -4.25 2.53
C ARG A 11 48.07 -2.93 2.12
N PHE A 12 48.84 -2.01 1.54
CA PHE A 12 48.33 -0.71 1.09
C PHE A 12 47.41 -0.85 -0.14
N VAL A 13 47.74 -1.74 -1.06
CA VAL A 13 46.92 -2.02 -2.26
C VAL A 13 45.58 -2.64 -1.84
N ILE A 14 45.61 -3.60 -0.89
CA ILE A 14 44.42 -4.24 -0.36
C ILE A 14 43.54 -3.21 0.36
N LEU A 15 44.14 -2.32 1.14
CA LEU A 15 43.43 -1.28 1.87
C LEU A 15 42.76 -0.28 0.93
N ILE A 16 43.48 0.18 -0.10
CA ILE A 16 42.95 1.06 -1.13
C ILE A 16 41.80 0.40 -1.89
N LEU A 17 41.93 -0.87 -2.23
CA LEU A 17 40.92 -1.66 -2.92
C LEU A 17 39.65 -1.82 -2.03
N ALA A 18 39.87 -2.11 -0.74
CA ALA A 18 38.75 -2.23 0.21
C ALA A 18 37.99 -0.91 0.33
N VAL A 19 38.66 0.21 0.48
CA VAL A 19 38.03 1.54 0.53
C VAL A 19 37.33 1.88 -0.79
N ALA A 20 37.99 1.55 -1.93
CA ALA A 20 37.39 1.77 -3.26
C ALA A 20 36.10 0.96 -3.47
N LEU A 21 36.00 -0.25 -2.90
CA LEU A 21 34.81 -1.10 -2.97
C LEU A 21 33.71 -0.66 -1.99
N MET A 22 34.04 0.07 -0.93
CA MET A 22 33.01 0.61 -0.02
C MET A 22 32.11 1.64 -0.70
N ILE A 23 32.63 2.43 -1.66
CA ILE A 23 31.84 3.45 -2.35
C ILE A 23 30.71 2.81 -3.17
N PRO A 24 30.97 1.87 -4.10
CA PRO A 24 29.89 1.22 -4.85
C PRO A 24 28.97 0.39 -3.95
N SER A 25 29.47 -0.18 -2.86
CA SER A 25 28.64 -0.92 -1.90
C SER A 25 27.66 0.00 -1.18
N ALA A 26 28.10 1.17 -0.74
CA ALA A 26 27.22 2.17 -0.10
C ALA A 26 26.15 2.71 -1.08
N LEU A 27 26.55 2.96 -2.32
CA LEU A 27 25.63 3.36 -3.39
C LEU A 27 24.63 2.23 -3.69
N GLY A 28 25.11 0.99 -3.83
CA GLY A 28 24.26 -0.19 -4.05
C GLY A 28 23.23 -0.37 -2.94
N MET A 29 23.61 -0.17 -1.67
CA MET A 29 22.69 -0.22 -0.54
C MET A 29 21.59 0.84 -0.64
N ALA A 30 21.94 2.07 -1.02
CA ALA A 30 20.98 3.17 -1.15
C ALA A 30 19.99 2.96 -2.32
N PHE A 31 20.38 2.24 -3.37
CA PHE A 31 19.54 1.94 -4.54
C PHE A 31 18.82 0.59 -4.45
N THR A 32 19.15 -0.24 -3.45
CA THR A 32 18.48 -1.53 -3.26
C THR A 32 17.11 -1.28 -2.64
N ARG A 33 16.06 -1.69 -3.35
CA ARG A 33 14.68 -1.66 -2.86
C ARG A 33 14.27 -3.07 -2.44
N VAL A 34 13.54 -3.16 -1.34
CA VAL A 34 12.89 -4.40 -0.93
C VAL A 34 11.59 -4.52 -1.74
N ASN A 35 11.41 -5.64 -2.43
CA ASN A 35 10.17 -5.92 -3.14
C ASN A 35 9.19 -6.58 -2.17
N TYR A 36 8.12 -5.87 -1.81
CA TYR A 36 7.04 -6.37 -0.96
C TYR A 36 5.92 -7.03 -1.78
N ASP A 37 6.05 -7.07 -3.11
CA ASP A 37 5.06 -7.67 -3.99
C ASP A 37 5.09 -9.20 -3.91
N ILE A 38 4.19 -9.76 -3.13
CA ILE A 38 4.03 -11.20 -2.98
C ILE A 38 3.64 -11.84 -4.31
N LEU A 39 2.90 -11.12 -5.15
CA LEU A 39 2.44 -11.63 -6.45
C LEU A 39 3.59 -11.82 -7.44
N SER A 40 4.65 -11.01 -7.34
CA SER A 40 5.84 -11.14 -8.20
C SER A 40 6.63 -12.44 -8.00
N TYR A 41 6.38 -13.17 -6.91
CA TYR A 41 6.97 -14.49 -6.65
C TYR A 41 6.12 -15.66 -7.17
N LEU A 42 4.93 -15.38 -7.68
CA LEU A 42 4.04 -16.38 -8.25
C LEU A 42 4.32 -16.57 -9.74
N PRO A 43 4.13 -17.79 -10.29
CA PRO A 43 4.24 -18.01 -11.72
C PRO A 43 3.18 -17.23 -12.52
N ASP A 44 3.58 -16.62 -13.64
CA ASP A 44 2.71 -15.78 -14.50
C ASP A 44 1.49 -16.53 -15.08
N ASN A 45 1.52 -17.86 -15.09
CA ASN A 45 0.45 -18.68 -15.64
C ASN A 45 -0.73 -18.88 -14.67
N LEU A 46 -0.64 -18.41 -13.43
CA LEU A 46 -1.73 -18.51 -12.47
C LEU A 46 -2.89 -17.58 -12.83
N ASP A 47 -4.11 -18.06 -12.62
CA ASP A 47 -5.31 -17.28 -12.92
C ASP A 47 -5.41 -16.02 -12.06
N THR A 48 -4.85 -16.03 -10.85
CA THR A 48 -4.76 -14.85 -9.96
C THR A 48 -3.91 -13.74 -10.60
N ILE A 49 -2.76 -14.10 -11.19
CA ILE A 49 -1.86 -13.13 -11.85
C ILE A 49 -2.55 -12.56 -13.09
N LYS A 50 -3.10 -13.43 -13.94
CA LYS A 50 -3.86 -12.98 -15.13
C LYS A 50 -5.04 -12.08 -14.75
N GLY A 51 -5.77 -12.42 -13.67
CA GLY A 51 -6.85 -11.59 -13.18
C GLY A 51 -6.39 -10.21 -12.72
N GLN A 52 -5.23 -10.12 -12.06
CA GLN A 52 -4.60 -8.86 -11.68
C GLN A 52 -4.20 -8.02 -12.90
N ASP A 53 -3.59 -8.67 -13.90
CA ASP A 53 -3.20 -8.01 -15.15
C ASP A 53 -4.44 -7.46 -15.89
N TYR A 54 -5.51 -8.25 -15.99
CA TYR A 54 -6.77 -7.77 -16.59
C TYR A 54 -7.38 -6.60 -15.81
N LEU A 55 -7.34 -6.64 -14.47
CA LEU A 55 -7.86 -5.53 -13.66
C LEU A 55 -7.07 -4.25 -13.90
N LEU A 56 -5.75 -4.34 -14.02
CA LEU A 56 -4.89 -3.18 -14.26
C LEU A 56 -4.97 -2.70 -15.71
N ASP A 57 -4.80 -3.60 -16.68
CA ASP A 57 -4.63 -3.25 -18.09
C ASP A 57 -5.96 -2.91 -18.77
N ASP A 58 -7.03 -3.67 -18.50
CA ASP A 58 -8.31 -3.52 -19.17
C ASP A 58 -9.29 -2.61 -18.41
N PHE A 59 -9.22 -2.60 -17.06
CA PHE A 59 -10.12 -1.82 -16.22
C PHE A 59 -9.44 -0.62 -15.55
N GLY A 60 -8.12 -0.48 -15.65
CA GLY A 60 -7.37 0.58 -14.98
C GLY A 60 -7.39 0.50 -13.44
N LYS A 61 -7.72 -0.68 -12.87
CA LYS A 61 -7.86 -0.92 -11.44
C LYS A 61 -6.75 -1.84 -10.96
N GLY A 62 -5.66 -1.25 -10.43
CA GLY A 62 -4.49 -2.03 -10.02
C GLY A 62 -4.62 -2.65 -8.63
N ALA A 63 -5.22 -1.94 -7.70
CA ALA A 63 -5.38 -2.37 -6.32
C ALA A 63 -6.71 -1.87 -5.74
N PHE A 64 -7.11 -2.45 -4.60
CA PHE A 64 -8.25 -1.94 -3.85
C PHE A 64 -8.04 -2.12 -2.34
N SER A 65 -8.73 -1.28 -1.58
CA SER A 65 -8.84 -1.36 -0.12
C SER A 65 -10.25 -1.07 0.33
N PHE A 66 -10.61 -1.58 1.50
CA PHE A 66 -11.85 -1.25 2.17
C PHE A 66 -11.59 -0.28 3.31
N LEU A 67 -12.40 0.75 3.41
CA LEU A 67 -12.43 1.69 4.51
C LEU A 67 -13.68 1.41 5.33
N ILE A 68 -13.51 1.19 6.62
CA ILE A 68 -14.61 0.93 7.55
C ILE A 68 -14.66 2.10 8.51
N PHE A 69 -15.71 2.89 8.42
CA PHE A 69 -15.99 4.01 9.33
C PHE A 69 -16.92 3.55 10.43
N GLU A 70 -16.52 3.73 11.68
CA GLU A 70 -17.28 3.32 12.84
C GLU A 70 -17.73 4.53 13.67
N ASN A 71 -19.00 4.60 14.02
CA ASN A 71 -19.60 5.68 14.82
C ASN A 71 -19.33 7.09 14.23
N MET A 72 -19.35 7.23 12.92
CA MET A 72 -19.21 8.49 12.20
C MET A 72 -20.52 8.84 11.51
N ASP A 73 -20.93 10.10 11.54
CA ASP A 73 -22.12 10.57 10.83
C ASP A 73 -21.88 10.51 9.31
N ASP A 74 -22.92 10.16 8.54
CA ASP A 74 -22.84 10.01 7.08
C ASP A 74 -22.34 11.28 6.37
N LYS A 75 -22.65 12.45 6.89
CA LYS A 75 -22.14 13.72 6.36
C LYS A 75 -20.62 13.87 6.52
N ASP A 76 -20.10 13.38 7.64
CA ASP A 76 -18.66 13.41 7.89
C ASP A 76 -17.93 12.33 7.06
N VAL A 77 -18.58 11.17 6.85
CA VAL A 77 -18.09 10.14 5.94
C VAL A 77 -18.04 10.67 4.50
N ALA A 78 -19.12 11.31 4.01
CA ALA A 78 -19.16 11.93 2.68
C ALA A 78 -18.11 13.04 2.52
N ALA A 79 -17.92 13.89 3.53
CA ALA A 79 -16.87 14.91 3.50
C ALA A 79 -15.46 14.32 3.50
N THR A 80 -15.29 13.12 4.07
CA THR A 80 -14.02 12.37 4.05
C THR A 80 -13.83 11.70 2.70
N GLU A 81 -14.89 11.14 2.11
CA GLU A 81 -14.88 10.56 0.77
C GLU A 81 -14.38 11.56 -0.28
N GLU A 82 -14.91 12.78 -0.28
CA GLU A 82 -14.48 13.83 -1.22
C GLU A 82 -12.98 14.12 -1.10
N LYS A 83 -12.43 14.13 0.11
CA LYS A 83 -10.99 14.30 0.32
C LYS A 83 -10.19 13.09 -0.18
N ILE A 84 -10.73 11.89 -0.02
CA ILE A 84 -10.09 10.66 -0.50
C ILE A 84 -10.05 10.63 -2.02
N LYS A 85 -11.11 11.09 -2.69
CA LYS A 85 -11.17 11.21 -4.15
C LYS A 85 -10.10 12.17 -4.73
N GLU A 86 -9.61 13.11 -3.93
CA GLU A 86 -8.56 14.07 -4.32
C GLU A 86 -7.12 13.53 -4.14
N ILE A 87 -6.94 12.38 -3.50
CA ILE A 87 -5.63 11.77 -3.25
C ILE A 87 -5.09 11.21 -4.56
N ASP A 88 -3.82 11.49 -4.83
CA ASP A 88 -3.12 10.96 -6.00
C ASP A 88 -3.18 9.43 -6.03
N HIS A 89 -3.37 8.85 -7.22
CA HIS A 89 -3.50 7.40 -7.44
C HIS A 89 -4.75 6.73 -6.87
N VAL A 90 -5.66 7.47 -6.26
CA VAL A 90 -7.03 7.01 -6.01
C VAL A 90 -7.83 7.23 -7.30
N ASP A 91 -8.28 6.11 -7.90
CA ASP A 91 -9.01 6.17 -9.16
C ASP A 91 -10.53 6.21 -8.97
N THR A 92 -11.04 5.40 -8.07
CA THR A 92 -12.48 5.31 -7.82
C THR A 92 -12.72 5.03 -6.34
N VAL A 93 -13.70 5.71 -5.80
CA VAL A 93 -14.25 5.44 -4.47
C VAL A 93 -15.69 5.02 -4.67
N LEU A 94 -16.11 3.92 -4.04
CA LEU A 94 -17.48 3.42 -4.07
C LEU A 94 -18.05 3.37 -2.66
N TRP A 95 -19.13 4.08 -2.46
CA TRP A 95 -19.90 4.05 -1.23
C TRP A 95 -21.41 3.95 -1.56
N TYR A 96 -22.27 3.83 -0.56
CA TYR A 96 -23.70 3.68 -0.81
C TYR A 96 -24.36 4.94 -1.43
N ASP A 97 -23.78 6.11 -1.28
CA ASP A 97 -24.28 7.36 -1.85
C ASP A 97 -24.15 7.41 -3.40
N ASP A 98 -23.26 6.62 -3.97
CA ASP A 98 -23.23 6.41 -5.44
C ASP A 98 -24.50 5.71 -5.96
N PHE A 99 -25.26 5.04 -5.08
CA PHE A 99 -26.46 4.29 -5.43
C PHE A 99 -27.75 4.92 -4.88
N ALA A 100 -27.64 5.74 -3.86
CA ALA A 100 -28.77 6.38 -3.20
C ALA A 100 -28.37 7.70 -2.55
N ASP A 101 -29.23 8.72 -2.63
CA ASP A 101 -28.98 10.03 -2.04
C ASP A 101 -28.80 9.93 -0.51
N ILE A 102 -27.73 10.52 0.02
CA ILE A 102 -27.38 10.53 1.45
C ILE A 102 -28.48 11.16 2.35
N SER A 103 -29.36 11.97 1.77
CA SER A 103 -30.51 12.55 2.48
C SER A 103 -31.62 11.53 2.75
N ILE A 104 -31.59 10.37 2.10
CA ILE A 104 -32.53 9.28 2.32
C ILE A 104 -32.13 8.54 3.61
N PRO A 105 -33.05 8.40 4.60
CA PRO A 105 -32.76 7.58 5.78
C PRO A 105 -32.33 6.17 5.38
N LYS A 106 -31.29 5.64 6.02
CA LYS A 106 -30.70 4.32 5.71
C LYS A 106 -31.73 3.19 5.77
N GLU A 107 -32.73 3.32 6.64
CA GLU A 107 -33.82 2.37 6.81
C GLU A 107 -34.75 2.29 5.58
N MET A 108 -34.68 3.27 4.69
CA MET A 108 -35.46 3.32 3.44
C MET A 108 -34.66 2.78 2.23
N LEU A 109 -33.39 2.46 2.41
CA LEU A 109 -32.57 1.85 1.36
C LEU A 109 -33.05 0.42 1.08
N PRO A 110 -32.94 -0.05 -0.19
CA PRO A 110 -33.12 -1.47 -0.46
C PRO A 110 -32.15 -2.33 0.38
N ASP A 111 -32.65 -3.40 1.00
CA ASP A 111 -31.87 -4.28 1.89
C ASP A 111 -30.52 -4.67 1.28
N LYS A 112 -30.48 -4.95 -0.02
CA LYS A 112 -29.24 -5.34 -0.72
C LYS A 112 -28.17 -4.24 -0.73
N ILE A 113 -28.58 -2.98 -0.81
CA ILE A 113 -27.65 -1.84 -0.75
C ILE A 113 -27.24 -1.60 0.67
N TYR A 114 -28.21 -1.59 1.58
CA TYR A 114 -27.95 -1.39 3.01
C TYR A 114 -26.94 -2.43 3.53
N ASP A 115 -27.22 -3.71 3.34
CA ASP A 115 -26.41 -4.82 3.83
C ASP A 115 -25.02 -4.90 3.16
N ALA A 116 -24.86 -4.37 1.96
CA ALA A 116 -23.58 -4.34 1.25
C ALA A 116 -22.60 -3.33 1.87
N PHE A 117 -23.10 -2.20 2.35
CA PHE A 117 -22.26 -1.09 2.81
C PHE A 117 -22.37 -0.78 4.30
N ASN A 118 -23.39 -1.26 4.98
CA ASN A 118 -23.65 -0.88 6.38
C ASN A 118 -23.85 -2.11 7.27
N SER A 119 -23.34 -2.02 8.50
CA SER A 119 -23.56 -3.02 9.54
C SER A 119 -23.49 -2.36 10.92
N GLY A 120 -24.61 -2.37 11.67
CA GLY A 120 -24.70 -1.70 12.95
C GLY A 120 -24.36 -0.22 12.85
N ASN A 121 -23.34 0.23 13.56
CA ASN A 121 -22.87 1.62 13.57
C ASN A 121 -21.69 1.86 12.60
N ALA A 122 -21.41 0.90 11.72
CA ALA A 122 -20.32 0.98 10.78
C ALA A 122 -20.82 1.09 9.35
N THR A 123 -20.11 1.86 8.53
CA THR A 123 -20.28 1.91 7.08
C THR A 123 -18.97 1.59 6.39
N MET A 124 -19.06 0.92 5.24
CA MET A 124 -17.90 0.47 4.46
C MET A 124 -17.85 1.20 3.11
N MET A 125 -16.67 1.59 2.72
CA MET A 125 -16.36 2.21 1.45
C MET A 125 -15.28 1.38 0.76
N ALA A 126 -15.36 1.21 -0.55
CA ALA A 126 -14.32 0.57 -1.34
C ALA A 126 -13.54 1.62 -2.12
N VAL A 127 -12.22 1.58 -2.02
CA VAL A 127 -11.31 2.47 -2.74
C VAL A 127 -10.49 1.66 -3.72
N PHE A 128 -10.45 2.09 -4.97
CA PHE A 128 -9.66 1.51 -6.05
C PHE A 128 -8.51 2.45 -6.42
N PHE A 129 -7.36 1.86 -6.69
CA PHE A 129 -6.15 2.58 -7.07
C PHE A 129 -5.80 2.25 -8.53
N ASP A 130 -5.16 3.20 -9.22
CA ASP A 130 -4.69 3.06 -10.60
C ASP A 130 -3.32 2.34 -10.71
N THR A 131 -2.72 2.00 -9.57
CA THR A 131 -1.42 1.32 -9.47
C THR A 131 -1.56 -0.04 -8.77
N SER A 132 -0.52 -0.88 -8.86
CA SER A 132 -0.54 -2.23 -8.30
C SER A 132 -0.55 -2.23 -6.76
N THR A 133 -0.95 -3.37 -6.19
CA THR A 133 -1.14 -3.58 -4.75
C THR A 133 0.08 -3.22 -3.89
N SER A 134 1.28 -3.39 -4.43
CA SER A 134 2.57 -3.16 -3.74
C SER A 134 3.36 -1.98 -4.30
N ALA A 135 2.75 -1.17 -5.18
CA ALA A 135 3.38 0.04 -5.69
C ALA A 135 3.60 1.05 -4.56
N ASP A 136 4.71 1.78 -4.60
CA ASP A 136 4.99 2.85 -3.63
C ASP A 136 3.88 3.92 -3.66
N GLU A 137 3.31 4.18 -4.83
CA GLU A 137 2.20 5.10 -5.06
C GLU A 137 0.94 4.66 -4.30
N THR A 138 0.56 3.38 -4.40
CA THR A 138 -0.58 2.81 -3.63
C THR A 138 -0.34 2.89 -2.13
N MET A 139 0.87 2.56 -1.67
CA MET A 139 1.21 2.62 -0.24
C MET A 139 1.16 4.04 0.29
N ASN A 140 1.68 5.02 -0.45
CA ASN A 140 1.60 6.44 -0.09
C ASN A 140 0.15 6.94 -0.04
N ALA A 141 -0.67 6.55 -1.03
CA ALA A 141 -2.10 6.87 -1.03
C ALA A 141 -2.82 6.31 0.21
N ILE A 142 -2.49 5.08 0.64
CA ILE A 142 -3.05 4.46 1.85
C ILE A 142 -2.65 5.23 3.11
N GLU A 143 -1.39 5.68 3.22
CA GLU A 143 -0.94 6.51 4.34
C GLU A 143 -1.67 7.86 4.37
N GLU A 144 -1.87 8.48 3.22
CA GLU A 144 -2.62 9.73 3.10
C GLU A 144 -4.10 9.54 3.46
N ILE A 145 -4.74 8.46 2.98
CA ILE A 145 -6.11 8.08 3.38
C ILE A 145 -6.20 7.96 4.90
N ARG A 146 -5.27 7.27 5.57
CA ARG A 146 -5.26 7.14 7.04
C ARG A 146 -5.15 8.49 7.74
N SER A 147 -4.35 9.40 7.18
CA SER A 147 -4.20 10.76 7.71
C SER A 147 -5.50 11.57 7.61
N VAL A 148 -6.19 11.46 6.48
CA VAL A 148 -7.43 12.19 6.18
C VAL A 148 -8.63 11.62 6.92
N ALA A 149 -8.75 10.28 6.95
CA ALA A 149 -9.90 9.58 7.52
C ALA A 149 -9.90 9.52 9.06
N GLY A 150 -8.73 9.68 9.68
CA GLY A 150 -8.60 9.77 11.14
C GLY A 150 -8.82 8.44 11.88
N LYS A 151 -9.05 8.53 13.19
CA LYS A 151 -9.06 7.36 14.09
C LYS A 151 -10.33 6.50 14.05
N GLN A 152 -11.42 7.01 13.46
CA GLN A 152 -12.69 6.30 13.34
C GLN A 152 -12.78 5.49 12.04
N CYS A 153 -11.71 5.49 11.23
CA CYS A 153 -11.60 4.73 10.00
C CYS A 153 -10.55 3.64 10.13
N PHE A 154 -10.92 2.44 9.73
CA PHE A 154 -10.02 1.29 9.62
C PHE A 154 -9.81 0.98 8.15
N VAL A 155 -8.56 1.02 7.71
CA VAL A 155 -8.19 0.65 6.34
C VAL A 155 -7.84 -0.83 6.31
N SER A 156 -8.48 -1.59 5.45
CA SER A 156 -8.31 -3.04 5.31
C SER A 156 -8.12 -3.43 3.84
N GLY A 157 -7.54 -4.58 3.60
CA GLY A 157 -7.25 -5.12 2.27
C GLY A 157 -5.79 -5.48 2.09
N MET A 158 -5.46 -6.09 0.96
CA MET A 158 -4.10 -6.57 0.69
C MET A 158 -3.10 -5.41 0.64
N SER A 159 -3.46 -4.30 0.00
CA SER A 159 -2.59 -3.12 -0.10
C SER A 159 -2.31 -2.50 1.27
N ALA A 160 -3.33 -2.40 2.13
CA ALA A 160 -3.17 -1.92 3.50
C ALA A 160 -2.24 -2.83 4.33
N MET A 161 -2.38 -4.15 4.17
CA MET A 161 -1.53 -5.13 4.84
C MET A 161 -0.06 -5.01 4.40
N ILE A 162 0.20 -4.82 3.11
CA ILE A 162 1.55 -4.63 2.59
C ILE A 162 2.16 -3.33 3.10
N THR A 163 1.37 -2.24 3.17
CA THR A 163 1.80 -0.97 3.77
C THR A 163 2.20 -1.16 5.23
N ASP A 164 1.37 -1.83 6.04
CA ASP A 164 1.67 -2.13 7.44
C ASP A 164 2.94 -2.99 7.61
N MET A 165 3.15 -3.96 6.73
CA MET A 165 4.38 -4.77 6.73
C MET A 165 5.61 -3.92 6.45
N LYS A 166 5.55 -3.03 5.46
CA LYS A 166 6.65 -2.10 5.14
C LYS A 166 6.98 -1.23 6.35
N ASP A 167 5.97 -0.60 6.95
CA ASP A 167 6.15 0.26 8.12
C ASP A 167 6.78 -0.47 9.29
N MET A 168 6.34 -1.70 9.57
CA MET A 168 6.92 -2.55 10.62
C MET A 168 8.41 -2.86 10.37
N PHE A 169 8.79 -3.17 9.15
CA PHE A 169 10.19 -3.45 8.81
C PHE A 169 11.06 -2.21 8.92
N GLU A 170 10.57 -1.05 8.47
CA GLU A 170 11.29 0.22 8.60
C GLU A 170 11.47 0.65 10.06
N GLU A 171 10.47 0.42 10.91
CA GLU A 171 10.57 0.69 12.35
C GLU A 171 11.57 -0.23 13.02
N GLN A 172 11.59 -1.52 12.68
CA GLN A 172 12.58 -2.47 13.21
C GLN A 172 14.01 -2.11 12.79
N GLU A 173 14.21 -1.65 11.57
CA GLU A 173 15.52 -1.20 11.11
C GLU A 173 16.01 0.03 11.90
N LYS A 174 15.13 0.96 12.24
CA LYS A 174 15.46 2.13 13.07
C LYS A 174 15.85 1.75 14.52
N ILE A 175 15.21 0.72 15.08
CA ILE A 175 15.50 0.24 16.45
C ILE A 175 16.80 -0.59 16.49
N GLY A 176 17.16 -1.25 15.40
CA GLY A 176 18.36 -2.11 15.31
C GLY A 176 19.66 -1.36 15.02
N ARG A 177 19.60 -0.06 14.82
CA ARG A 177 20.76 0.84 14.65
C ARG A 177 21.07 1.58 15.94
#